data_837eec3379e046a36f7cf61475798a45
#
_entry.id   837eec3379e046a36f7cf61475798a45
#
_cell.length_a   1.000
_cell.length_b   1.000
_cell.length_c   1.000
_cell.angle_alpha   90.00
_cell.angle_beta   90.00
_cell.angle_gamma   90.00
#
_symmetry.space_group_name_H-M   'P 1'
#
loop_
_entity.id
_entity.type
_entity.pdbx_description
1 polymer ?
#
loop_
_entity_poly.entity_id
_entity_poly.type
_entity_poly.pdbx_seq_one_letter_code
_entity_poly.pdbx_strand_id
1 'polypeptide(L)'
;MNIGIKNDAAKIWLFDYDLTLYGEEERFVLNSLDHRISLFVQKVVGCDFETAHKVRTDYLERFGTTLSGLMALHHTNPEDFFDFIHEPEFLIYPKVAPEKLTLLKSLAGHRYVFTNGRGDWSRAGMAHMQIDCAIEDVFDLKLMNWEGKPHASAYEKIEKWLESRGVLAKDSLDKSQIVLLEDSLRNLEPAHERGWTTILVNPNIQAPSWVDFHIPHLLNLKEKLIV
;
A
#
# COMPACT_ATOMS: atom_id res chain seq x y z
N MET A 1 0.12 -17.42 -20.89
CA MET A 1 0.78 -16.11 -21.06
C MET A 1 -0.29 -15.05 -20.91
N ASN A 2 -0.21 -14.23 -19.87
CA ASN A 2 -1.12 -13.09 -19.73
C ASN A 2 -0.75 -12.06 -20.81
N ILE A 3 -1.65 -11.89 -21.80
CA ILE A 3 -1.40 -11.03 -22.97
C ILE A 3 -1.47 -9.54 -22.58
N GLY A 4 -2.14 -9.21 -21.47
CA GLY A 4 -2.30 -7.85 -20.97
C GLY A 4 -3.49 -7.73 -20.02
N ILE A 5 -3.64 -6.57 -19.39
CA ILE A 5 -4.73 -6.25 -18.49
C ILE A 5 -5.77 -5.46 -19.25
N LYS A 6 -7.00 -5.99 -19.31
CA LYS A 6 -8.11 -5.29 -19.94
C LYS A 6 -8.45 -4.03 -19.13
N ASN A 7 -8.38 -2.88 -19.80
CA ASN A 7 -8.72 -1.59 -19.21
C ASN A 7 -10.19 -1.27 -19.45
N ASP A 8 -11.06 -1.76 -18.57
CA ASP A 8 -12.51 -1.59 -18.70
C ASP A 8 -13.15 -1.06 -17.41
N ALA A 9 -14.42 -0.64 -17.50
CA ALA A 9 -15.17 -0.01 -16.42
C ALA A 9 -15.44 -0.96 -15.23
N ALA A 10 -15.29 -2.27 -15.38
CA ALA A 10 -15.48 -3.23 -14.31
C ALA A 10 -14.24 -3.37 -13.41
N LYS A 11 -13.09 -2.78 -13.78
CA LYS A 11 -11.85 -2.89 -13.01
C LYS A 11 -11.90 -2.06 -11.74
N ILE A 12 -11.31 -2.64 -10.69
CA ILE A 12 -11.10 -2.03 -9.39
C ILE A 12 -9.59 -2.03 -9.14
N TRP A 13 -8.97 -0.87 -9.33
CA TRP A 13 -7.55 -0.67 -9.14
C TRP A 13 -7.26 -0.32 -7.69
N LEU A 14 -6.51 -1.16 -7.02
CA LEU A 14 -6.00 -0.95 -5.67
C LEU A 14 -4.51 -0.67 -5.76
N PHE A 15 -4.10 0.48 -5.28
CA PHE A 15 -2.70 0.88 -5.24
C PHE A 15 -2.21 0.85 -3.80
N ASP A 16 -1.12 0.15 -3.54
CA ASP A 16 -0.33 0.51 -2.37
C ASP A 16 0.22 1.93 -2.54
N TYR A 17 0.53 2.60 -1.43
CA TYR A 17 1.01 3.97 -1.47
C TYR A 17 2.54 4.03 -1.51
N ASP A 18 3.20 3.48 -0.48
CA ASP A 18 4.64 3.58 -0.28
C ASP A 18 5.39 2.71 -1.29
N LEU A 19 6.36 3.29 -2.01
CA LEU A 19 7.16 2.62 -3.06
C LEU A 19 6.33 2.07 -4.25
N THR A 20 5.04 2.38 -4.31
CA THR A 20 4.15 1.98 -5.42
C THR A 20 3.58 3.20 -6.15
N LEU A 21 2.78 4.05 -5.50
CA LEU A 21 2.35 5.34 -6.10
C LEU A 21 3.50 6.32 -6.25
N TYR A 22 4.40 6.42 -5.28
CA TYR A 22 5.75 6.93 -5.49
C TYR A 22 6.73 5.74 -5.51
N GLY A 23 7.76 5.79 -6.32
CA GLY A 23 8.62 4.62 -6.57
C GLY A 23 9.92 4.63 -5.78
N GLU A 24 10.77 3.65 -6.08
CA GLU A 24 12.11 3.48 -5.48
C GLU A 24 13.00 4.73 -5.62
N GLU A 25 12.82 5.51 -6.67
CA GLU A 25 13.54 6.77 -6.89
C GLU A 25 13.24 7.81 -5.79
N GLU A 26 12.17 7.61 -5.03
CA GLU A 26 11.74 8.46 -3.94
C GLU A 26 11.76 7.73 -2.57
N ARG A 27 12.54 6.65 -2.45
CA ARG A 27 12.70 5.86 -1.21
C ARG A 27 13.11 6.71 0.01
N PHE A 28 13.70 7.87 -0.20
CA PHE A 28 14.04 8.80 0.88
C PHE A 28 12.81 9.23 1.71
N VAL A 29 11.61 9.22 1.12
CA VAL A 29 10.34 9.49 1.81
C VAL A 29 10.08 8.40 2.86
N LEU A 30 10.11 7.13 2.44
CA LEU A 30 9.93 6.00 3.36
C LEU A 30 11.07 5.91 4.39
N ASN A 31 12.32 6.16 3.99
CA ASN A 31 13.46 6.14 4.90
C ASN A 31 13.30 7.18 6.04
N SER A 32 12.69 8.32 5.74
CA SER A 32 12.38 9.34 6.76
C SER A 32 11.37 8.80 7.79
N LEU A 33 10.30 8.15 7.33
CA LEU A 33 9.33 7.49 8.22
C LEU A 33 9.98 6.33 8.99
N ASP A 34 10.77 5.50 8.35
CA ASP A 34 11.49 4.39 8.99
C ASP A 34 12.39 4.85 10.13
N HIS A 35 13.06 5.99 9.96
CA HIS A 35 13.83 6.61 11.01
C HIS A 35 12.94 7.02 12.21
N ARG A 36 11.82 7.68 11.94
CA ARG A 36 10.83 8.08 12.95
C ARG A 36 10.22 6.87 13.67
N ILE A 37 9.90 5.81 12.94
CA ILE A 37 9.40 4.55 13.51
C ILE A 37 10.45 3.96 14.45
N SER A 38 11.74 3.95 14.07
CA SER A 38 12.81 3.46 14.94
C SER A 38 12.97 4.30 16.23
N LEU A 39 12.83 5.63 16.14
CA LEU A 39 12.81 6.51 17.31
C LEU A 39 11.61 6.22 18.24
N PHE A 40 10.44 5.96 17.67
CA PHE A 40 9.27 5.58 18.48
C PHE A 40 9.47 4.24 19.16
N VAL A 41 10.01 3.23 18.47
CA VAL A 41 10.37 1.93 19.04
C VAL A 41 11.39 2.11 20.18
N GLN A 42 12.42 2.94 19.98
CA GLN A 42 13.41 3.28 21.00
C GLN A 42 12.72 3.80 22.28
N LYS A 43 11.79 4.73 22.11
CA LYS A 43 11.02 5.33 23.23
C LYS A 43 10.17 4.30 23.98
N VAL A 44 9.47 3.42 23.25
CA VAL A 44 8.55 2.44 23.84
C VAL A 44 9.28 1.27 24.48
N VAL A 45 10.32 0.75 23.82
CA VAL A 45 11.08 -0.44 24.28
C VAL A 45 12.15 -0.07 25.31
N GLY A 46 12.62 1.19 25.31
CA GLY A 46 13.66 1.64 26.24
C GLY A 46 15.06 1.14 25.90
N CYS A 47 15.40 1.04 24.62
CA CYS A 47 16.69 0.54 24.11
C CYS A 47 17.46 1.64 23.36
N ASP A 48 18.68 1.34 22.89
CA ASP A 48 19.41 2.22 21.95
C ASP A 48 18.80 2.18 20.54
N PHE A 49 19.19 3.14 19.68
CA PHE A 49 18.64 3.27 18.33
C PHE A 49 18.92 2.06 17.43
N GLU A 50 20.12 1.48 17.54
CA GLU A 50 20.49 0.30 16.71
C GLU A 50 19.63 -0.91 17.08
N THR A 51 19.41 -1.13 18.38
CA THR A 51 18.50 -2.18 18.88
C THR A 51 17.07 -1.89 18.45
N ALA A 52 16.59 -0.65 18.54
CA ALA A 52 15.25 -0.25 18.10
C ALA A 52 15.03 -0.53 16.61
N HIS A 53 16.03 -0.27 15.77
CA HIS A 53 15.98 -0.59 14.34
C HIS A 53 15.81 -2.10 14.09
N LYS A 54 16.54 -2.94 14.83
CA LYS A 54 16.40 -4.42 14.75
C LYS A 54 15.01 -4.88 15.22
N VAL A 55 14.52 -4.32 16.33
CA VAL A 55 13.17 -4.61 16.84
C VAL A 55 12.09 -4.20 15.86
N ARG A 56 12.23 -3.02 15.23
CA ARG A 56 11.33 -2.56 14.16
C ARG A 56 11.21 -3.59 13.04
N THR A 57 12.35 -4.09 12.56
CA THR A 57 12.39 -5.07 11.47
C THR A 57 11.80 -6.42 11.91
N ASP A 58 12.16 -6.92 13.11
CA ASP A 58 11.57 -8.16 13.66
C ASP A 58 10.04 -8.05 13.79
N TYR A 59 9.54 -6.91 14.26
CA TYR A 59 8.09 -6.72 14.38
C TYR A 59 7.40 -6.66 13.03
N LEU A 60 7.99 -5.98 12.05
CA LEU A 60 7.49 -5.98 10.67
C LEU A 60 7.41 -7.41 10.11
N GLU A 61 8.44 -8.22 10.30
CA GLU A 61 8.49 -9.60 9.82
C GLU A 61 7.47 -10.50 10.51
N ARG A 62 7.35 -10.43 11.84
CA ARG A 62 6.51 -11.34 12.64
C ARG A 62 5.03 -10.94 12.67
N PHE A 63 4.72 -9.66 12.65
CA PHE A 63 3.36 -9.15 12.86
C PHE A 63 2.76 -8.44 11.65
N GLY A 64 3.47 -8.37 10.52
CA GLY A 64 3.01 -7.69 9.30
C GLY A 64 3.30 -6.18 9.29
N THR A 65 3.23 -5.51 10.43
CA THR A 65 3.67 -4.12 10.61
C THR A 65 4.40 -3.96 11.95
N THR A 66 5.30 -2.97 12.03
CA THR A 66 5.94 -2.60 13.31
C THR A 66 4.92 -2.21 14.36
N LEU A 67 3.88 -1.47 13.95
CA LEU A 67 2.80 -1.06 14.84
C LEU A 67 2.05 -2.26 15.44
N SER A 68 1.73 -3.28 14.63
CA SER A 68 1.07 -4.49 15.14
C SER A 68 1.89 -5.20 16.21
N GLY A 69 3.23 -5.26 16.03
CA GLY A 69 4.13 -5.78 17.06
C GLY A 69 4.15 -4.93 18.35
N LEU A 70 4.20 -3.60 18.19
CA LEU A 70 4.14 -2.66 19.34
C LEU A 70 2.80 -2.76 20.09
N MET A 71 1.69 -2.88 19.39
CA MET A 71 0.36 -3.07 20.01
C MET A 71 0.29 -4.39 20.78
N ALA A 72 0.75 -5.47 20.19
CA ALA A 72 0.69 -6.81 20.78
C ALA A 72 1.58 -6.98 22.00
N LEU A 73 2.80 -6.41 21.99
CA LEU A 73 3.82 -6.65 23.00
C LEU A 73 3.98 -5.51 24.00
N HIS A 74 3.59 -4.30 23.64
CA HIS A 74 3.79 -3.10 24.45
C HIS A 74 2.51 -2.30 24.71
N HIS A 75 1.35 -2.80 24.26
CA HIS A 75 0.05 -2.15 24.39
C HIS A 75 0.03 -0.71 23.86
N THR A 76 0.79 -0.45 22.80
CA THR A 76 0.90 0.87 22.18
C THR A 76 -0.44 1.30 21.60
N ASN A 77 -0.83 2.56 21.89
CA ASN A 77 -1.96 3.18 21.21
C ASN A 77 -1.56 3.50 19.75
N PRO A 78 -2.28 3.02 18.74
CA PRO A 78 -1.94 3.28 17.35
C PRO A 78 -1.99 4.76 16.95
N GLU A 79 -2.87 5.57 17.55
CA GLU A 79 -2.92 7.00 17.24
C GLU A 79 -1.66 7.71 17.76
N ASP A 80 -1.17 7.38 18.97
CA ASP A 80 0.08 7.94 19.52
C ASP A 80 1.30 7.61 18.63
N PHE A 81 1.31 6.39 18.05
CA PHE A 81 2.34 5.98 17.10
C PHE A 81 2.30 6.86 15.85
N PHE A 82 1.13 6.98 15.24
CA PHE A 82 0.98 7.74 14.00
C PHE A 82 1.20 9.24 14.21
N ASP A 83 0.73 9.80 15.31
CA ASP A 83 0.96 11.21 15.63
C ASP A 83 2.46 11.52 15.81
N PHE A 84 3.21 10.59 16.40
CA PHE A 84 4.66 10.74 16.55
C PHE A 84 5.40 10.64 15.21
N ILE A 85 5.12 9.62 14.39
CA ILE A 85 5.86 9.40 13.14
C ILE A 85 5.50 10.40 12.04
N HIS A 86 4.32 11.03 12.14
CA HIS A 86 3.84 12.03 11.19
C HIS A 86 3.81 13.45 11.77
N GLU A 87 4.68 13.76 12.75
CA GLU A 87 4.85 15.14 13.20
C GLU A 87 5.20 16.05 12.02
N PRO A 88 4.44 17.16 11.77
CA PRO A 88 4.51 17.94 10.53
C PRO A 88 5.90 18.45 10.16
N GLU A 89 6.72 18.78 11.16
CA GLU A 89 8.08 19.32 10.95
C GLU A 89 9.06 18.30 10.37
N PHE A 90 8.75 17.00 10.41
CA PHE A 90 9.60 15.91 9.89
C PHE A 90 9.05 15.29 8.61
N LEU A 91 7.91 15.76 8.12
CA LEU A 91 7.28 15.17 6.94
C LEU A 91 8.01 15.53 5.66
N ILE A 92 8.33 14.51 4.88
CA ILE A 92 8.88 14.63 3.53
C ILE A 92 7.88 13.99 2.57
N TYR A 93 7.50 14.72 1.54
CA TYR A 93 6.55 14.25 0.54
C TYR A 93 7.24 13.88 -0.78
N PRO A 94 6.65 12.94 -1.55
CA PRO A 94 7.08 12.67 -2.93
C PRO A 94 6.93 13.91 -3.81
N LYS A 95 7.66 13.91 -4.94
CA LYS A 95 7.63 15.03 -5.89
C LYS A 95 6.32 15.08 -6.68
N VAL A 96 6.03 16.26 -7.24
CA VAL A 96 4.93 16.44 -8.22
C VAL A 96 5.14 15.50 -9.41
N ALA A 97 4.08 14.79 -9.83
CA ALA A 97 4.16 13.71 -10.83
C ALA A 97 3.00 13.77 -11.86
N PRO A 98 2.99 14.76 -12.78
CA PRO A 98 1.89 14.95 -13.72
C PRO A 98 1.68 13.78 -14.69
N GLU A 99 2.75 13.04 -15.01
CA GLU A 99 2.67 11.84 -15.83
C GLU A 99 1.94 10.69 -15.11
N LYS A 100 2.08 10.58 -13.78
CA LYS A 100 1.31 9.62 -12.96
C LYS A 100 -0.17 10.01 -12.95
N LEU A 101 -0.49 11.31 -12.84
CA LEU A 101 -1.86 11.81 -12.95
C LEU A 101 -2.49 11.41 -14.29
N THR A 102 -1.76 11.62 -15.38
CA THR A 102 -2.21 11.25 -16.74
C THR A 102 -2.49 9.75 -16.84
N LEU A 103 -1.58 8.92 -16.34
CA LEU A 103 -1.77 7.47 -16.30
C LEU A 103 -3.01 7.09 -15.49
N LEU A 104 -3.11 7.56 -14.23
CA LEU A 104 -4.21 7.20 -13.34
C LEU A 104 -5.57 7.59 -13.92
N LYS A 105 -5.68 8.77 -14.55
CA LYS A 105 -6.91 9.21 -15.23
C LYS A 105 -7.25 8.41 -16.48
N SER A 106 -6.28 7.75 -17.10
CA SER A 106 -6.51 6.88 -18.27
C SER A 106 -7.04 5.49 -17.90
N LEU A 107 -6.98 5.10 -16.63
CA LEU A 107 -7.50 3.82 -16.16
C LEU A 107 -9.03 3.88 -16.06
N ALA A 108 -9.70 2.96 -16.75
CA ALA A 108 -11.13 2.78 -16.63
C ALA A 108 -11.48 2.07 -15.31
N GLY A 109 -12.68 2.30 -14.81
CA GLY A 109 -13.15 1.71 -13.54
C GLY A 109 -12.75 2.54 -12.31
N HIS A 110 -12.72 1.90 -11.17
CA HIS A 110 -12.53 2.52 -9.87
C HIS A 110 -11.07 2.49 -9.40
N ARG A 111 -10.62 3.50 -8.67
CA ARG A 111 -9.24 3.65 -8.21
C ARG A 111 -9.18 4.02 -6.74
N TYR A 112 -8.59 3.15 -5.94
CA TYR A 112 -8.44 3.31 -4.50
C TYR A 112 -6.99 3.09 -4.06
N VAL A 113 -6.61 3.70 -2.95
CA VAL A 113 -5.38 3.34 -2.23
C VAL A 113 -5.71 2.28 -1.18
N PHE A 114 -4.88 1.24 -1.09
CA PHE A 114 -4.94 0.18 -0.07
C PHE A 114 -3.58 0.10 0.63
N THR A 115 -3.44 0.79 1.77
CA THR A 115 -2.14 1.02 2.42
C THR A 115 -2.12 0.60 3.89
N ASN A 116 -0.95 0.11 4.35
CA ASN A 116 -0.65 -0.09 5.77
C ASN A 116 -0.27 1.23 6.48
N GLY A 117 -0.22 2.33 5.75
CA GLY A 117 -0.01 3.66 6.30
C GLY A 117 -1.29 4.29 6.85
N ARG A 118 -1.14 5.53 7.34
CA ARG A 118 -2.25 6.39 7.79
C ARG A 118 -2.86 7.10 6.58
N GLY A 119 -4.19 7.09 6.48
CA GLY A 119 -4.90 7.59 5.31
C GLY A 119 -4.75 9.09 5.06
N ASP A 120 -4.69 9.92 6.11
CA ASP A 120 -4.47 11.37 5.99
C ASP A 120 -3.06 11.69 5.49
N TRP A 121 -2.04 10.94 5.90
CA TRP A 121 -0.69 11.01 5.35
C TRP A 121 -0.66 10.71 3.86
N SER A 122 -1.25 9.58 3.44
CA SER A 122 -1.32 9.19 2.03
C SER A 122 -2.06 10.23 1.19
N ARG A 123 -3.16 10.80 1.71
CA ARG A 123 -3.91 11.88 1.04
C ARG A 123 -3.06 13.15 0.90
N ALA A 124 -2.33 13.56 1.94
CA ALA A 124 -1.45 14.71 1.90
C ALA A 124 -0.32 14.52 0.88
N GLY A 125 0.28 13.33 0.83
CA GLY A 125 1.30 13.00 -0.15
C GLY A 125 0.76 12.98 -1.58
N MET A 126 -0.41 12.40 -1.83
CA MET A 126 -1.07 12.43 -3.14
C MET A 126 -1.41 13.86 -3.57
N ALA A 127 -1.87 14.71 -2.66
CA ALA A 127 -2.12 16.13 -2.94
C ALA A 127 -0.83 16.86 -3.32
N HIS A 128 0.29 16.58 -2.62
CA HIS A 128 1.59 17.13 -2.98
C HIS A 128 2.08 16.65 -4.35
N MET A 129 1.86 15.37 -4.67
CA MET A 129 2.12 14.82 -6.01
C MET A 129 1.17 15.35 -7.09
N GLN A 130 0.08 16.01 -6.72
CA GLN A 130 -1.01 16.49 -7.59
C GLN A 130 -1.75 15.33 -8.31
N ILE A 131 -1.90 14.18 -7.66
CA ILE A 131 -2.60 13.00 -8.18
C ILE A 131 -3.88 12.63 -7.42
N ASP A 132 -4.17 13.31 -6.31
CA ASP A 132 -5.30 13.06 -5.42
C ASP A 132 -6.64 13.02 -6.15
N CYS A 133 -6.85 13.91 -7.13
CA CYS A 133 -8.08 13.96 -7.93
C CYS A 133 -8.30 12.75 -8.85
N ALA A 134 -7.31 11.85 -8.99
CA ALA A 134 -7.44 10.60 -9.75
C ALA A 134 -7.76 9.39 -8.88
N ILE A 135 -7.73 9.52 -7.55
CA ILE A 135 -8.01 8.47 -6.57
C ILE A 135 -9.33 8.78 -5.86
N GLU A 136 -10.23 7.82 -5.82
CA GLU A 136 -11.57 8.02 -5.26
C GLU A 136 -11.57 7.99 -3.73
N ASP A 137 -10.78 7.09 -3.12
CA ASP A 137 -10.68 7.01 -1.67
C ASP A 137 -9.44 6.22 -1.21
N VAL A 138 -9.18 6.22 0.10
CA VAL A 138 -8.07 5.50 0.73
C VAL A 138 -8.62 4.52 1.76
N PHE A 139 -8.28 3.24 1.62
CA PHE A 139 -8.51 2.20 2.61
C PHE A 139 -7.21 1.97 3.36
N ASP A 140 -7.14 2.48 4.58
CA ASP A 140 -5.94 2.57 5.40
C ASP A 140 -5.91 1.56 6.55
N LEU A 141 -4.84 1.56 7.32
CA LEU A 141 -4.64 0.64 8.45
C LEU A 141 -5.73 0.78 9.53
N LYS A 142 -6.31 1.98 9.71
CA LYS A 142 -7.41 2.21 10.66
C LYS A 142 -8.69 1.52 10.21
N LEU A 143 -9.02 1.59 8.92
CA LEU A 143 -10.16 0.87 8.33
C LEU A 143 -9.95 -0.65 8.33
N MET A 144 -8.70 -1.11 8.35
CA MET A 144 -8.35 -2.51 8.56
C MET A 144 -8.41 -2.94 10.04
N ASN A 145 -8.81 -2.04 10.94
CA ASN A 145 -8.83 -2.28 12.37
C ASN A 145 -7.43 -2.66 12.91
N TRP A 146 -6.41 -1.95 12.43
CA TRP A 146 -4.99 -2.06 12.79
C TRP A 146 -4.31 -3.40 12.45
N GLU A 147 -5.01 -4.30 11.75
CA GLU A 147 -4.47 -5.55 11.23
C GLU A 147 -4.32 -5.44 9.70
N GLY A 148 -3.17 -4.92 9.29
CA GLY A 148 -2.88 -4.59 7.90
C GLY A 148 -2.44 -5.78 7.04
N LYS A 149 -2.11 -5.49 5.78
CA LYS A 149 -1.44 -6.45 4.88
C LYS A 149 -0.17 -6.99 5.55
N PRO A 150 0.17 -8.27 5.44
CA PRO A 150 -0.42 -9.30 4.60
C PRO A 150 -1.54 -10.15 5.28
N HIS A 151 -2.07 -9.75 6.43
CA HIS A 151 -3.10 -10.55 7.11
C HIS A 151 -4.36 -10.69 6.26
N ALA A 152 -4.90 -11.91 6.14
CA ALA A 152 -6.07 -12.22 5.33
C ALA A 152 -7.29 -11.33 5.66
N SER A 153 -7.44 -10.96 6.94
CA SER A 153 -8.50 -10.07 7.40
C SER A 153 -8.49 -8.68 6.74
N ALA A 154 -7.31 -8.16 6.35
CA ALA A 154 -7.20 -6.88 5.65
C ALA A 154 -7.87 -6.94 4.27
N TYR A 155 -7.67 -8.04 3.56
CA TYR A 155 -8.26 -8.28 2.24
C TYR A 155 -9.76 -8.55 2.32
N GLU A 156 -10.22 -9.27 3.33
CA GLU A 156 -11.65 -9.46 3.58
C GLU A 156 -12.37 -8.14 3.90
N LYS A 157 -11.72 -7.28 4.68
CA LYS A 157 -12.28 -5.98 5.06
C LYS A 157 -12.39 -5.05 3.85
N ILE A 158 -11.39 -4.98 2.98
CA ILE A 158 -11.49 -4.14 1.78
C ILE A 158 -12.50 -4.69 0.79
N GLU A 159 -12.62 -6.01 0.60
CA GLU A 159 -13.68 -6.59 -0.24
C GLU A 159 -15.07 -6.18 0.26
N LYS A 160 -15.36 -6.34 1.55
CA LYS A 160 -16.62 -5.89 2.16
C LYS A 160 -16.85 -4.39 2.02
N TRP A 161 -15.79 -3.60 2.11
CA TRP A 161 -15.87 -2.16 1.92
C TRP A 161 -16.21 -1.81 0.46
N LEU A 162 -15.62 -2.48 -0.53
CA LEU A 162 -15.95 -2.35 -1.94
C LEU A 162 -17.39 -2.79 -2.26
N GLU A 163 -17.85 -3.88 -1.66
CA GLU A 163 -19.24 -4.34 -1.74
C GLU A 163 -20.22 -3.30 -1.16
N SER A 164 -19.90 -2.70 -0.02
CA SER A 164 -20.72 -1.68 0.62
C SER A 164 -20.89 -0.41 -0.22
N ARG A 165 -19.92 -0.16 -1.11
CA ARG A 165 -19.93 0.96 -2.07
C ARG A 165 -20.61 0.60 -3.40
N GLY A 166 -21.04 -0.64 -3.58
CA GLY A 166 -21.63 -1.11 -4.82
C GLY A 166 -20.62 -1.25 -5.98
N VAL A 167 -19.33 -1.24 -5.68
CA VAL A 167 -18.24 -1.33 -6.66
C VAL A 167 -17.89 -2.79 -6.94
N LEU A 168 -17.96 -3.64 -5.94
CA LEU A 168 -17.82 -5.09 -6.03
C LEU A 168 -19.20 -5.73 -5.83
N ALA A 169 -19.53 -6.70 -6.67
CA ALA A 169 -20.77 -7.47 -6.48
C ALA A 169 -20.66 -8.31 -5.20
N LYS A 170 -21.74 -8.28 -4.42
CA LYS A 170 -21.80 -9.05 -3.16
C LYS A 170 -21.57 -10.54 -3.43
N ASP A 171 -20.75 -11.15 -2.60
CA ASP A 171 -20.39 -12.58 -2.68
C ASP A 171 -19.85 -13.01 -4.06
N SER A 172 -19.22 -12.09 -4.80
CA SER A 172 -18.62 -12.39 -6.10
C SER A 172 -17.56 -13.48 -5.97
N LEU A 173 -17.72 -14.55 -6.75
CA LEU A 173 -16.72 -15.64 -6.86
C LEU A 173 -15.56 -15.27 -7.80
N ASP A 174 -15.83 -14.43 -8.80
CA ASP A 174 -14.79 -13.90 -9.68
C ASP A 174 -14.29 -12.56 -9.16
N LYS A 175 -13.06 -12.57 -8.64
CA LYS A 175 -12.38 -11.39 -8.11
C LYS A 175 -11.24 -10.90 -9.03
N SER A 176 -11.10 -11.45 -10.22
CA SER A 176 -10.08 -11.05 -11.20
C SER A 176 -10.22 -9.59 -11.68
N GLN A 177 -11.39 -8.99 -11.43
CA GLN A 177 -11.61 -7.56 -11.65
C GLN A 177 -10.86 -6.66 -10.67
N ILE A 178 -10.48 -7.17 -9.47
CA ILE A 178 -9.65 -6.45 -8.50
C ILE A 178 -8.19 -6.60 -8.94
N VAL A 179 -7.52 -5.48 -9.12
CA VAL A 179 -6.11 -5.42 -9.53
C VAL A 179 -5.33 -4.74 -8.42
N LEU A 180 -4.42 -5.47 -7.77
CA LEU A 180 -3.54 -4.90 -6.74
C LEU A 180 -2.16 -4.60 -7.33
N LEU A 181 -1.74 -3.34 -7.21
CA LEU A 181 -0.38 -2.89 -7.47
C LEU A 181 0.34 -2.72 -6.13
N GLU A 182 1.49 -3.37 -5.97
CA GLU A 182 2.18 -3.48 -4.68
C GLU A 182 3.68 -3.72 -4.92
N ASP A 183 4.55 -3.17 -4.10
CA ASP A 183 6.01 -3.35 -4.18
C ASP A 183 6.52 -4.60 -3.44
N SER A 184 5.70 -5.15 -2.52
CA SER A 184 6.03 -6.27 -1.65
C SER A 184 5.35 -7.57 -2.08
N LEU A 185 6.13 -8.61 -2.38
CA LEU A 185 5.60 -9.96 -2.66
C LEU A 185 4.76 -10.51 -1.51
N ARG A 186 5.15 -10.22 -0.28
CA ARG A 186 4.44 -10.65 0.92
C ARG A 186 3.00 -10.12 0.97
N ASN A 187 2.79 -8.92 0.48
CA ASN A 187 1.46 -8.32 0.42
C ASN A 187 0.69 -8.73 -0.85
N LEU A 188 1.37 -9.13 -1.93
CA LEU A 188 0.71 -9.65 -3.14
C LEU A 188 0.19 -11.08 -2.98
N GLU A 189 0.87 -11.92 -2.18
CA GLU A 189 0.53 -13.34 -2.05
C GLU A 189 -0.92 -13.58 -1.59
N PRO A 190 -1.45 -12.93 -0.53
CA PRO A 190 -2.84 -13.11 -0.14
C PRO A 190 -3.85 -12.61 -1.18
N ALA A 191 -3.49 -11.61 -1.99
CA ALA A 191 -4.32 -11.13 -3.10
C ALA A 191 -4.40 -12.19 -4.21
N HIS A 192 -3.26 -12.81 -4.56
CA HIS A 192 -3.20 -13.90 -5.51
C HIS A 192 -4.05 -15.10 -5.06
N GLU A 193 -3.92 -15.54 -3.80
CA GLU A 193 -4.72 -16.63 -3.22
C GLU A 193 -6.22 -16.36 -3.28
N ARG A 194 -6.63 -15.09 -3.27
CA ARG A 194 -8.03 -14.66 -3.39
C ARG A 194 -8.52 -14.52 -4.83
N GLY A 195 -7.67 -14.80 -5.82
CA GLY A 195 -7.99 -14.68 -7.24
C GLY A 195 -7.99 -13.24 -7.78
N TRP A 196 -7.34 -12.29 -7.09
CA TRP A 196 -7.13 -10.94 -7.62
C TRP A 196 -6.04 -10.95 -8.68
N THR A 197 -6.07 -9.99 -9.60
CA THR A 197 -4.95 -9.73 -10.50
C THR A 197 -3.83 -9.02 -9.73
N THR A 198 -2.61 -9.57 -9.78
CA THR A 198 -1.46 -9.08 -9.03
C THR A 198 -0.43 -8.41 -9.94
N ILE A 199 0.03 -7.22 -9.54
CA ILE A 199 1.08 -6.47 -10.25
C ILE A 199 2.17 -6.12 -9.26
N LEU A 200 3.35 -6.75 -9.40
CA LEU A 200 4.53 -6.35 -8.66
C LEU A 200 5.11 -5.06 -9.27
N VAL A 201 5.22 -4.02 -8.46
CA VAL A 201 5.84 -2.73 -8.84
C VAL A 201 7.18 -2.61 -8.13
N ASN A 202 8.23 -3.21 -8.68
CA ASN A 202 9.54 -3.21 -8.04
C ASN A 202 10.66 -3.46 -9.06
N PRO A 203 11.65 -2.57 -9.21
CA PRO A 203 12.75 -2.76 -10.15
C PRO A 203 13.81 -3.76 -9.67
N ASN A 204 13.83 -4.10 -8.37
CA ASN A 204 14.91 -4.82 -7.72
C ASN A 204 14.58 -6.29 -7.42
N ILE A 205 13.32 -6.70 -7.56
CA ILE A 205 12.85 -8.05 -7.22
C ILE A 205 12.41 -8.77 -8.49
N GLN A 206 12.88 -10.00 -8.67
CA GLN A 206 12.37 -10.87 -9.72
C GLN A 206 11.00 -11.43 -9.30
N ALA A 207 9.98 -11.20 -10.13
CA ALA A 207 8.65 -11.71 -9.87
C ALA A 207 8.61 -13.26 -9.93
N PRO A 208 8.06 -13.94 -8.93
CA PRO A 208 7.77 -15.37 -9.01
C PRO A 208 6.64 -15.65 -10.03
N SER A 209 6.52 -16.92 -10.43
CA SER A 209 5.58 -17.34 -11.49
C SER A 209 4.10 -17.15 -11.17
N TRP A 210 3.73 -16.99 -9.91
CA TRP A 210 2.36 -16.73 -9.46
C TRP A 210 1.94 -15.27 -9.58
N VAL A 211 2.89 -14.32 -9.71
CA VAL A 211 2.58 -12.91 -9.96
C VAL A 211 2.13 -12.75 -11.42
N ASP A 212 0.96 -12.14 -11.64
CA ASP A 212 0.41 -12.01 -12.98
C ASP A 212 1.22 -11.06 -13.86
N PHE A 213 1.66 -9.93 -13.30
CA PHE A 213 2.43 -8.91 -14.02
C PHE A 213 3.54 -8.35 -13.14
N HIS A 214 4.65 -7.99 -13.78
CA HIS A 214 5.76 -7.28 -13.15
C HIS A 214 6.11 -6.04 -13.95
N ILE A 215 6.25 -4.92 -13.26
CA ILE A 215 6.68 -3.64 -13.80
C ILE A 215 7.71 -3.00 -12.86
N PRO A 216 8.77 -2.37 -13.39
CA PRO A 216 9.77 -1.73 -12.54
C PRO A 216 9.23 -0.46 -11.84
N HIS A 217 8.35 0.28 -12.51
CA HIS A 217 7.77 1.54 -12.01
C HIS A 217 6.30 1.64 -12.42
N LEU A 218 5.51 2.39 -11.67
CA LEU A 218 4.08 2.58 -11.94
C LEU A 218 3.78 3.01 -13.38
N LEU A 219 4.61 3.89 -13.95
CA LEU A 219 4.41 4.40 -15.32
C LEU A 219 4.49 3.31 -16.41
N ASN A 220 5.15 2.18 -16.13
CA ASN A 220 5.19 1.04 -17.05
C ASN A 220 3.86 0.25 -17.09
N LEU A 221 2.89 0.58 -16.21
CA LEU A 221 1.56 -0.04 -16.25
C LEU A 221 0.90 0.13 -17.63
N LYS A 222 1.09 1.28 -18.29
CA LYS A 222 0.57 1.55 -19.65
C LYS A 222 0.95 0.49 -20.68
N GLU A 223 2.11 -0.16 -20.53
CA GLU A 223 2.62 -1.20 -21.42
C GLU A 223 1.91 -2.56 -21.23
N LYS A 224 1.20 -2.71 -20.12
CA LYS A 224 0.44 -3.92 -19.76
C LYS A 224 -1.05 -3.78 -20.06
N LEU A 225 -1.53 -2.56 -20.36
CA LEU A 225 -2.94 -2.34 -20.67
C LEU A 225 -3.26 -2.75 -22.11
N ILE A 226 -4.42 -3.42 -22.26
CA ILE A 226 -5.03 -3.71 -23.57
C ILE A 226 -6.42 -3.08 -23.63
N VAL A 227 -6.80 -2.65 -24.83
CA VAL A 227 -8.11 -2.04 -25.09
C VAL A 227 -9.19 -3.12 -25.15
#